data_4b819bcc3f811f02a8f71f54e0dfdb42
#
_entry.id   4b819bcc3f811f02a8f71f54e0dfdb42
#
_cell.length_a   1.000
_cell.length_b   1.000
_cell.length_c   1.000
_cell.angle_alpha   90.00
_cell.angle_beta   90.00
_cell.angle_gamma   90.00
#
_symmetry.space_group_name_H-M   'P 1'
#
loop_
_entity.id
_entity.type
_entity.pdbx_description
1 polymer ?
#
loop_
_entity_poly.entity_id
_entity_poly.type
_entity_poly.pdbx_seq_one_letter_code
_entity_poly.pdbx_strand_id
1 'polypeptide(L)'
;MKRLSLKARLTLLYTGLMIVLFVIISALLFSLGSQAILTDTRSLLEERVSSSFDLVEYRHDRLEFDSDLLQVEDGVYLSVYDTEGELLYGRLPYHFTYDLPFEQDALRRIDTDDFSYYVLDMSFQADGRIDLRMRGVISITDAERNFRFILRLAFIL
;
A
#
# COMPACT_ATOMS: atom_id res chain seq x y z
N MET A 1 -22.16 -43.19 29.08
CA MET A 1 -21.57 -42.59 27.87
C MET A 1 -22.23 -43.23 26.65
N LYS A 2 -23.07 -42.46 25.90
CA LYS A 2 -23.75 -42.98 24.71
C LYS A 2 -22.70 -43.20 23.60
N ARG A 3 -22.55 -44.46 23.17
CA ARG A 3 -21.66 -44.81 22.04
C ARG A 3 -22.28 -44.27 20.75
N LEU A 4 -21.63 -43.31 20.10
CA LEU A 4 -22.00 -42.82 18.80
C LEU A 4 -22.08 -43.97 17.78
N SER A 5 -23.12 -44.01 16.97
CA SER A 5 -23.25 -45.01 15.91
C SER A 5 -22.07 -44.91 14.92
N LEU A 6 -21.75 -46.02 14.25
CA LEU A 6 -20.64 -46.07 13.29
C LEU A 6 -20.81 -45.01 12.19
N LYS A 7 -22.05 -44.81 11.72
CA LYS A 7 -22.40 -43.77 10.76
C LYS A 7 -22.06 -42.37 11.28
N ALA A 8 -22.44 -42.06 12.54
CA ALA A 8 -22.14 -40.76 13.16
C ALA A 8 -20.64 -40.48 13.31
N ARG A 9 -19.83 -41.49 13.63
CA ARG A 9 -18.37 -41.35 13.70
C ARG A 9 -17.77 -41.08 12.32
N LEU A 10 -18.22 -41.78 11.28
CA LEU A 10 -17.73 -41.60 9.92
C LEU A 10 -18.07 -40.18 9.38
N THR A 11 -19.32 -39.75 9.61
CA THR A 11 -19.74 -38.38 9.21
C THR A 11 -18.94 -37.33 9.93
N LEU A 12 -18.72 -37.49 11.25
CA LEU A 12 -17.98 -36.51 12.04
C LEU A 12 -16.50 -36.42 11.63
N LEU A 13 -15.89 -37.58 11.29
CA LEU A 13 -14.52 -37.63 10.78
C LEU A 13 -14.40 -36.98 9.42
N TYR A 14 -15.34 -37.27 8.50
CA TYR A 14 -15.35 -36.64 7.17
C TYR A 14 -15.59 -35.12 7.23
N THR A 15 -16.57 -34.69 8.04
CA THR A 15 -16.84 -33.27 8.24
C THR A 15 -15.64 -32.55 8.87
N GLY A 16 -15.02 -33.16 9.87
CA GLY A 16 -13.80 -32.64 10.49
C GLY A 16 -12.65 -32.48 9.48
N LEU A 17 -12.44 -33.50 8.63
CA LEU A 17 -11.42 -33.44 7.57
C LEU A 17 -11.70 -32.32 6.58
N MET A 18 -12.96 -32.13 6.17
CA MET A 18 -13.36 -31.06 5.23
C MET A 18 -13.17 -29.68 5.83
N ILE A 19 -13.48 -29.51 7.12
CA ILE A 19 -13.25 -28.23 7.82
C ILE A 19 -11.75 -27.91 7.86
N VAL A 20 -10.91 -28.88 8.21
CA VAL A 20 -9.45 -28.69 8.25
C VAL A 20 -8.92 -28.30 6.86
N LEU A 21 -9.36 -29.01 5.82
CA LEU A 21 -8.97 -28.71 4.44
C LEU A 21 -9.39 -27.30 4.03
N PHE A 22 -10.62 -26.90 4.36
CA PHE A 22 -11.13 -25.57 4.09
C PHE A 22 -10.30 -24.48 4.78
N VAL A 23 -9.96 -24.67 6.06
CA VAL A 23 -9.12 -23.72 6.81
C VAL A 23 -7.74 -23.59 6.18
N ILE A 24 -7.11 -24.69 5.77
CA ILE A 24 -5.79 -24.68 5.12
C ILE A 24 -5.85 -23.92 3.80
N ILE A 25 -6.84 -24.20 2.94
CA ILE A 25 -7.00 -23.52 1.64
C ILE A 25 -7.26 -22.02 1.87
N SER A 26 -8.12 -21.67 2.82
CA SER A 26 -8.42 -20.27 3.14
C SER A 26 -7.17 -19.53 3.64
N ALA A 27 -6.36 -20.15 4.47
CA ALA A 27 -5.11 -19.57 4.98
C ALA A 27 -4.08 -19.35 3.85
N LEU A 28 -3.97 -20.31 2.91
CA LEU A 28 -3.10 -20.17 1.74
C LEU A 28 -3.55 -19.03 0.82
N LEU A 29 -4.85 -18.97 0.51
CA LEU A 29 -5.39 -17.89 -0.33
C LEU A 29 -5.21 -16.52 0.32
N PHE A 30 -5.38 -16.41 1.64
CA PHE A 30 -5.14 -15.19 2.38
C PHE A 30 -3.66 -14.75 2.32
N SER A 31 -2.74 -15.71 2.53
CA SER A 31 -1.31 -15.44 2.48
C SER A 31 -0.85 -14.98 1.09
N LEU A 32 -1.31 -15.64 0.02
CA LEU A 32 -0.98 -15.25 -1.35
C LEU A 32 -1.59 -13.90 -1.74
N GLY A 33 -2.83 -13.64 -1.34
CA GLY A 33 -3.52 -12.39 -1.64
C GLY A 33 -2.86 -11.17 -1.00
N SER A 34 -2.42 -11.27 0.25
CA SER A 34 -1.75 -10.16 0.94
C SER A 34 -0.36 -9.85 0.35
N GLN A 35 0.38 -10.84 -0.12
CA GLN A 35 1.66 -10.62 -0.80
C GLN A 35 1.49 -9.96 -2.17
N ALA A 36 0.48 -10.36 -2.93
CA ALA A 36 0.18 -9.75 -4.23
C ALA A 36 -0.13 -8.25 -4.10
N ILE A 37 -0.99 -7.86 -3.16
CA ILE A 37 -1.35 -6.46 -2.93
C ILE A 37 -0.11 -5.61 -2.58
N LEU A 38 0.78 -6.12 -1.74
CA LEU A 38 2.02 -5.42 -1.37
C LEU A 38 2.93 -5.20 -2.58
N THR A 39 3.12 -6.24 -3.40
CA THR A 39 3.97 -6.18 -4.59
C THR A 39 3.39 -5.23 -5.63
N ASP A 40 2.10 -5.30 -5.89
CA ASP A 40 1.41 -4.43 -6.85
C ASP A 40 1.45 -2.97 -6.41
N THR A 41 1.20 -2.68 -5.13
CA THR A 41 1.26 -1.31 -4.58
C THR A 41 2.67 -0.74 -4.63
N ARG A 42 3.68 -1.57 -4.34
CA ARG A 42 5.08 -1.16 -4.43
C ARG A 42 5.45 -0.79 -5.87
N SER A 43 5.16 -1.67 -6.82
CA SER A 43 5.45 -1.45 -8.24
C SER A 43 4.74 -0.20 -8.77
N LEU A 44 3.48 0.01 -8.38
CA LEU A 44 2.72 1.21 -8.74
C LEU A 44 3.38 2.48 -8.21
N LEU A 45 3.78 2.49 -6.93
CA LEU A 45 4.45 3.65 -6.32
C LEU A 45 5.83 3.89 -6.95
N GLU A 46 6.63 2.83 -7.17
CA GLU A 46 7.94 2.94 -7.82
C GLU A 46 7.82 3.51 -9.24
N GLU A 47 6.89 2.99 -10.03
CA GLU A 47 6.63 3.45 -11.39
C GLU A 47 6.17 4.92 -11.38
N ARG A 48 5.21 5.26 -10.52
CA ARG A 48 4.63 6.60 -10.47
C ARG A 48 5.62 7.64 -9.97
N VAL A 49 6.37 7.34 -8.92
CA VAL A 49 7.41 8.24 -8.39
C VAL A 49 8.53 8.41 -9.41
N SER A 50 9.06 7.33 -9.98
CA SER A 50 10.18 7.41 -10.93
C SER A 50 9.80 8.10 -12.24
N SER A 51 8.61 7.85 -12.77
CA SER A 51 8.12 8.51 -13.99
C SER A 51 7.87 10.01 -13.81
N SER A 52 7.73 10.46 -12.56
CA SER A 52 7.47 11.87 -12.24
C SER A 52 8.75 12.68 -11.99
N PHE A 53 9.93 12.08 -12.04
CA PHE A 53 11.19 12.84 -11.91
C PHE A 53 11.37 13.86 -13.02
N ASP A 54 10.95 13.53 -14.23
CA ASP A 54 11.02 14.42 -15.40
C ASP A 54 10.07 15.63 -15.32
N LEU A 55 9.13 15.64 -14.34
CA LEU A 55 8.24 16.76 -14.07
C LEU A 55 8.90 17.86 -13.21
N VAL A 56 10.15 17.63 -12.80
CA VAL A 56 10.94 18.59 -12.02
C VAL A 56 12.19 18.94 -12.82
N GLU A 57 12.24 20.16 -13.30
CA GLU A 57 13.35 20.67 -14.12
C GLU A 57 14.11 21.77 -13.39
N TYR A 58 15.41 21.88 -13.65
CA TYR A 58 16.22 23.00 -13.16
C TYR A 58 16.58 23.91 -14.32
N ARG A 59 15.83 25.00 -14.45
CA ARG A 59 16.01 25.99 -15.54
C ARG A 59 16.24 27.40 -14.97
N HIS A 60 17.12 28.17 -15.62
CA HIS A 60 17.37 29.55 -15.29
C HIS A 60 17.68 29.80 -13.80
N ASP A 61 18.46 28.90 -13.19
CA ASP A 61 18.84 28.96 -11.79
C ASP A 61 17.65 28.82 -10.80
N ARG A 62 16.58 28.17 -11.25
CA ARG A 62 15.36 27.90 -10.46
C ARG A 62 14.84 26.49 -10.72
N LEU A 63 14.21 25.92 -9.71
CA LEU A 63 13.42 24.70 -9.85
C LEU A 63 12.06 25.07 -10.45
N GLU A 64 11.71 24.42 -11.54
CA GLU A 64 10.40 24.49 -12.19
C GLU A 64 9.68 23.16 -11.96
N PHE A 65 8.44 23.23 -11.49
CA PHE A 65 7.60 22.07 -11.19
C PHE A 65 6.42 22.06 -12.14
N ASP A 66 6.18 20.93 -12.78
CA ASP A 66 4.98 20.75 -13.61
C ASP A 66 3.74 20.61 -12.71
N SER A 67 2.63 21.19 -13.17
CA SER A 67 1.33 21.08 -12.50
C SER A 67 0.80 19.65 -12.40
N ASP A 68 1.29 18.74 -13.25
CA ASP A 68 0.91 17.33 -13.26
C ASP A 68 1.34 16.61 -11.97
N LEU A 69 2.34 17.12 -11.25
CA LEU A 69 2.70 16.66 -9.90
C LEU A 69 1.56 16.81 -8.88
N LEU A 70 0.61 17.74 -9.13
CA LEU A 70 -0.55 17.92 -8.25
C LEU A 70 -1.72 17.00 -8.60
N GLN A 71 -1.65 16.30 -9.74
CA GLN A 71 -2.68 15.38 -10.16
C GLN A 71 -2.55 14.06 -9.38
N VAL A 72 -3.70 13.61 -8.88
CA VAL A 72 -3.79 12.32 -8.19
C VAL A 72 -4.19 11.30 -9.23
N GLU A 73 -3.21 10.52 -9.71
CA GLU A 73 -3.45 9.40 -10.60
C GLU A 73 -3.31 8.09 -9.84
N ASP A 74 -4.19 7.15 -10.11
CA ASP A 74 -4.25 5.83 -9.44
C ASP A 74 -4.29 5.92 -7.90
N GLY A 75 -4.74 7.06 -7.36
CA GLY A 75 -4.79 7.32 -5.92
C GLY A 75 -3.44 7.67 -5.29
N VAL A 76 -2.40 7.88 -6.11
CA VAL A 76 -1.06 8.26 -5.64
C VAL A 76 -0.95 9.78 -5.56
N TYR A 77 -0.52 10.25 -4.40
CA TYR A 77 -0.15 11.64 -4.13
C TYR A 77 1.36 11.78 -4.20
N LEU A 78 1.84 12.80 -4.90
CA LEU A 78 3.26 13.08 -5.05
C LEU A 78 3.65 14.38 -4.34
N SER A 79 4.82 14.36 -3.71
CA SER A 79 5.39 15.53 -3.06
C SER A 79 6.92 15.52 -3.18
N VAL A 80 7.49 16.69 -3.46
CA VAL A 80 8.92 16.91 -3.67
C VAL A 80 9.48 17.66 -2.47
N TYR A 81 10.58 17.18 -1.95
CA TYR A 81 11.29 17.74 -0.81
C TYR A 81 12.74 18.04 -1.18
N ASP A 82 13.33 18.99 -0.48
CA ASP A 82 14.77 19.21 -0.53
C ASP A 82 15.54 18.17 0.31
N THR A 83 16.85 18.33 0.38
CA THR A 83 17.73 17.46 1.18
C THR A 83 17.56 17.68 2.68
N GLU A 84 17.01 18.79 3.12
CA GLU A 84 16.75 19.12 4.52
C GLU A 84 15.39 18.58 4.98
N GLY A 85 14.52 18.18 4.03
CA GLY A 85 13.20 17.62 4.30
C GLY A 85 12.09 18.67 4.25
N GLU A 86 12.37 19.87 3.72
CA GLU A 86 11.34 20.87 3.47
C GLU A 86 10.52 20.52 2.22
N LEU A 87 9.20 20.62 2.31
CA LEU A 87 8.29 20.42 1.19
C LEU A 87 8.42 21.58 0.21
N LEU A 88 8.92 21.31 -1.00
CA LEU A 88 9.06 22.28 -2.08
C LEU A 88 7.80 22.40 -2.92
N TYR A 89 7.24 21.26 -3.32
CA TYR A 89 6.06 21.21 -4.19
C TYR A 89 5.34 19.87 -4.07
N GLY A 90 4.05 19.85 -4.41
CA GLY A 90 3.27 18.62 -4.46
C GLY A 90 2.07 18.63 -3.54
N ARG A 91 1.48 17.44 -3.36
CA ARG A 91 0.25 17.28 -2.59
C ARG A 91 0.32 16.03 -1.72
N LEU A 92 -0.18 16.14 -0.51
CA LEU A 92 -0.37 15.02 0.42
C LEU A 92 -1.86 14.76 0.64
N PRO A 93 -2.26 13.54 1.00
CA PRO A 93 -3.64 13.25 1.40
C PRO A 93 -4.07 14.14 2.57
N TYR A 94 -5.33 14.59 2.58
CA TYR A 94 -5.84 15.56 3.56
C TYR A 94 -5.65 15.17 5.03
N HIS A 95 -5.70 13.87 5.35
CA HIS A 95 -5.52 13.34 6.70
C HIS A 95 -4.10 12.83 6.96
N PHE A 96 -3.17 13.08 6.05
CA PHE A 96 -1.78 12.67 6.20
C PHE A 96 -0.99 13.78 6.87
N THR A 97 -0.82 13.68 8.20
CA THR A 97 -0.19 14.74 9.02
C THR A 97 1.18 14.33 9.58
N TYR A 98 1.81 13.30 9.04
CA TYR A 98 3.05 12.77 9.59
C TYR A 98 4.27 13.45 8.98
N ASP A 99 5.06 14.03 9.86
CA ASP A 99 6.45 14.40 9.59
C ASP A 99 7.29 13.12 9.68
N LEU A 100 7.36 12.41 8.55
CA LEU A 100 8.09 11.16 8.46
C LEU A 100 9.52 11.43 8.01
N PRO A 101 10.52 10.86 8.71
CA PRO A 101 11.88 10.87 8.21
C PRO A 101 11.93 10.24 6.82
N PHE A 102 12.82 10.73 5.99
CA PHE A 102 13.03 10.18 4.65
C PHE A 102 13.76 8.85 4.75
N GLU A 103 13.24 7.81 4.10
CA GLU A 103 13.87 6.49 3.99
C GLU A 103 13.88 6.05 2.53
N GLN A 104 15.07 6.13 1.92
CA GLN A 104 15.23 5.85 0.50
C GLN A 104 14.84 4.42 0.16
N ASP A 105 14.03 4.27 -0.91
CA ASP A 105 13.58 3.00 -1.51
C ASP A 105 12.85 2.06 -0.54
N ALA A 106 12.43 2.58 0.62
CA ALA A 106 11.69 1.83 1.62
C ALA A 106 10.19 2.04 1.48
N LEU A 107 9.46 0.97 1.18
CA LEU A 107 8.00 0.98 1.25
C LEU A 107 7.58 0.87 2.72
N ARG A 108 6.97 1.92 3.26
CA ARG A 108 6.50 1.98 4.64
C ARG A 108 4.99 1.99 4.71
N ARG A 109 4.46 1.22 5.64
CA ARG A 109 3.04 1.26 5.98
C ARG A 109 2.85 2.17 7.19
N ILE A 110 1.88 3.05 7.09
CA ILE A 110 1.48 4.00 8.15
C ILE A 110 0.01 3.79 8.43
N ASP A 111 -0.28 3.35 9.64
CA ASP A 111 -1.64 3.15 10.11
C ASP A 111 -2.01 4.27 11.09
N THR A 112 -3.14 4.92 10.83
CA THR A 112 -3.80 5.84 11.74
C THR A 112 -5.11 5.24 12.23
N ASP A 113 -5.82 5.90 13.13
CA ASP A 113 -7.09 5.40 13.65
C ASP A 113 -8.13 5.14 12.55
N ASP A 114 -8.15 5.98 11.51
CA ASP A 114 -9.16 5.92 10.44
C ASP A 114 -8.59 5.53 9.08
N PHE A 115 -7.29 5.69 8.85
CA PHE A 115 -6.67 5.54 7.54
C PHE A 115 -5.38 4.72 7.60
N SER A 116 -5.13 3.98 6.53
CA SER A 116 -3.88 3.27 6.28
C SER A 116 -3.27 3.73 4.97
N TYR A 117 -1.97 3.98 4.98
CA TYR A 117 -1.22 4.48 3.83
C TYR A 117 0.00 3.62 3.55
N TYR A 118 0.39 3.54 2.29
CA TYR A 118 1.75 3.18 1.90
C TYR A 118 2.49 4.42 1.44
N VAL A 119 3.74 4.52 1.87
CA VAL A 119 4.65 5.62 1.56
C VAL A 119 5.92 5.05 0.96
N LEU A 120 6.36 5.62 -0.14
CA LEU A 120 7.63 5.31 -0.79
C LEU A 120 8.40 6.60 -1.02
N ASP A 121 9.62 6.63 -0.55
CA ASP A 121 10.55 7.76 -0.72
C ASP A 121 11.66 7.38 -1.70
N MET A 122 11.90 8.23 -2.70
CA MET A 122 12.98 8.05 -3.66
C MET A 122 13.78 9.34 -3.81
N SER A 123 15.10 9.26 -3.92
CA SER A 123 15.96 10.40 -4.24
C SER A 123 16.24 10.45 -5.74
N PHE A 124 16.31 11.65 -6.28
CA PHE A 124 16.64 11.90 -7.68
C PHE A 124 17.42 13.21 -7.83
N GLN A 125 17.98 13.43 -9.02
CA GLN A 125 18.68 14.66 -9.35
C GLN A 125 17.94 15.40 -10.44
N ALA A 126 17.52 16.64 -10.17
CA ALA A 126 16.96 17.50 -11.19
C ALA A 126 18.09 17.98 -12.12
N ASP A 127 18.00 17.62 -13.41
CA ASP A 127 19.00 17.88 -14.44
C ASP A 127 20.45 17.50 -14.05
N GLY A 128 20.62 16.49 -13.20
CA GLY A 128 21.92 16.04 -12.70
C GLY A 128 22.68 17.06 -11.86
N ARG A 129 21.98 18.05 -11.27
CA ARG A 129 22.61 19.16 -10.54
C ARG A 129 22.15 19.30 -9.11
N ILE A 130 20.85 19.11 -8.86
CA ILE A 130 20.25 19.34 -7.54
C ILE A 130 19.67 18.04 -7.03
N ASP A 131 20.16 17.59 -5.88
CA ASP A 131 19.61 16.42 -5.19
C ASP A 131 18.27 16.79 -4.55
N LEU A 132 17.25 16.02 -4.91
CA LEU A 132 15.88 16.18 -4.42
C LEU A 132 15.34 14.83 -3.96
N ARG A 133 14.27 14.88 -3.20
CA ARG A 133 13.56 13.72 -2.70
C ARG A 133 12.11 13.79 -3.14
N MET A 134 11.60 12.69 -3.65
CA MET A 134 10.19 12.56 -4.02
C MET A 134 9.54 11.50 -3.15
N ARG A 135 8.38 11.83 -2.60
CA ARG A 135 7.56 10.95 -1.78
C ARG A 135 6.26 10.66 -2.52
N GLY A 136 5.99 9.37 -2.70
CA GLY A 136 4.70 8.89 -3.15
C GLY A 136 3.88 8.35 -1.96
N VAL A 137 2.62 8.75 -1.86
CA VAL A 137 1.69 8.31 -0.82
C VAL A 137 0.41 7.79 -1.45
N ILE A 138 0.00 6.59 -1.08
CA ILE A 138 -1.28 5.99 -1.49
C ILE A 138 -2.09 5.55 -0.28
N SER A 139 -3.40 5.85 -0.28
CA SER A 139 -4.32 5.34 0.75
C SER A 139 -4.81 3.95 0.37
N ILE A 140 -4.72 3.03 1.32
CA ILE A 140 -5.21 1.64 1.18
C ILE A 140 -6.46 1.36 2.01
N THR A 141 -7.01 2.37 2.65
CA THR A 141 -8.15 2.25 3.58
C THR A 141 -9.36 1.59 2.94
N ASP A 142 -9.71 2.00 1.72
CA ASP A 142 -10.91 1.47 1.04
C ASP A 142 -10.69 0.02 0.59
N ALA A 143 -9.51 -0.32 0.12
CA ALA A 143 -9.17 -1.69 -0.25
C ALA A 143 -9.24 -2.64 0.96
N GLU A 144 -8.68 -2.23 2.11
CA GLU A 144 -8.74 -3.02 3.33
C GLU A 144 -10.13 -3.10 3.94
N ARG A 145 -10.92 -2.02 3.86
CA ARG A 145 -12.31 -2.01 4.34
C ARG A 145 -13.17 -2.98 3.54
N ASN A 146 -13.04 -2.99 2.21
CA ASN A 146 -13.74 -3.91 1.33
C ASN A 146 -13.32 -5.35 1.59
N PHE A 147 -12.03 -5.60 1.75
CA PHE A 147 -11.51 -6.94 2.06
C PHE A 147 -12.02 -7.47 3.40
N ARG A 148 -11.99 -6.65 4.46
CA ARG A 148 -12.56 -7.01 5.78
C ARG A 148 -14.07 -7.28 5.72
N PHE A 149 -14.79 -6.55 4.88
CA PHE A 149 -16.23 -6.76 4.67
C PHE A 149 -16.49 -8.12 4.00
N ILE A 150 -15.74 -8.47 2.95
CA ILE A 150 -15.85 -9.78 2.27
C ILE A 150 -15.54 -10.92 3.22
N LEU A 151 -14.47 -10.78 4.02
CA LEU A 151 -14.13 -11.80 5.04
C LEU A 151 -15.26 -11.97 6.05
N ARG A 152 -15.86 -10.90 6.56
CA ARG A 152 -17.00 -10.99 7.48
C ARG A 152 -18.17 -11.71 6.86
N LEU A 153 -18.50 -11.44 5.60
CA LEU A 153 -19.57 -12.15 4.89
C LEU A 153 -19.26 -13.64 4.74
N ALA A 154 -18.03 -14.01 4.43
CA ALA A 154 -17.61 -15.39 4.28
C ALA A 154 -17.66 -16.19 5.61
N PHE A 155 -17.56 -15.52 6.76
CA PHE A 155 -17.65 -16.14 8.08
C PHE A 155 -19.07 -16.18 8.67
N ILE A 156 -20.04 -15.47 8.08
CA ILE A 156 -21.44 -15.42 8.53
C ILE A 156 -22.32 -16.43 7.77
N LEU A 157 -21.89 -16.90 6.62
CA LEU A 157 -22.52 -17.98 5.83
C LEU A 157 -22.01 -19.35 6.26
#